data_f99ad5cae9082bb0fb477758e4c7a3eb
#
_entry.id   f99ad5cae9082bb0fb477758e4c7a3eb
#
_cell.length_a   1.000
_cell.length_b   1.000
_cell.length_c   1.000
_cell.angle_alpha   90.00
_cell.angle_beta   90.00
_cell.angle_gamma   90.00
#
_symmetry.space_group_name_H-M   'P 1'
#
loop_
_entity.id
_entity.type
_entity.pdbx_description
1 polymer ?
#
loop_
_entity_poly.entity_id
_entity_poly.type
_entity_poly.pdbx_seq_one_letter_code
_entity_poly.pdbx_strand_id
1 'polypeptide(L)'
;MSEKTTCPACKAEHDPVALKANLMVCPGCGHHFRMEPNDRIDYLADTGSFAEFCKNMKSLNPIDMDGYEEKLSEAAKKTNMSEAVITGTCTIEKMPVVLALMSFSFMGGSMGSVVGEKISRAMLKGLEEKCPVIIYATSGGARMQEGIFSLMQMAKTASAAAELDRAGIPLFLVLCDPTTGGVTASFAMLGDITIAEPGALIGFAGPRVVEGTIKQSLPEGFQRAEFQQEKGFVDLICARKDQRALFVKLLKAHAGVGAQNGGAK
;
A
#
# COMPACT_ATOMS: atom_id res chain seq x y z
N MET A 1 -31.69 -1.58 -8.53
CA MET A 1 -30.77 -0.97 -9.51
C MET A 1 -29.52 -0.61 -8.72
N SER A 2 -28.35 -1.13 -9.07
CA SER A 2 -27.10 -0.76 -8.38
C SER A 2 -26.83 0.73 -8.59
N GLU A 3 -26.46 1.42 -7.52
CA GLU A 3 -26.13 2.85 -7.58
C GLU A 3 -24.88 3.01 -8.46
N LYS A 4 -24.95 3.87 -9.48
CA LYS A 4 -23.84 4.10 -10.41
C LYS A 4 -22.69 4.82 -9.73
N THR A 5 -21.45 4.52 -10.12
CA THR A 5 -20.26 5.18 -9.65
C THR A 5 -19.82 6.27 -10.63
N THR A 6 -19.72 7.52 -10.16
CA THR A 6 -19.28 8.66 -10.98
C THR A 6 -17.78 8.82 -10.93
N CYS A 7 -17.13 8.91 -12.09
CA CYS A 7 -15.69 9.17 -12.17
C CYS A 7 -15.37 10.60 -11.70
N PRO A 8 -14.49 10.78 -10.71
CA PRO A 8 -14.14 12.12 -10.23
C PRO A 8 -13.37 12.97 -11.27
N ALA A 9 -12.68 12.31 -12.21
CA ALA A 9 -11.90 12.99 -13.23
C ALA A 9 -12.75 13.43 -14.44
N CYS A 10 -13.45 12.50 -15.10
CA CYS A 10 -14.20 12.79 -16.34
C CYS A 10 -15.71 12.89 -16.15
N LYS A 11 -16.23 12.69 -14.93
CA LYS A 11 -17.66 12.73 -14.57
C LYS A 11 -18.55 11.66 -15.23
N ALA A 12 -17.97 10.74 -15.99
CA ALA A 12 -18.72 9.62 -16.56
C ALA A 12 -19.25 8.68 -15.47
N GLU A 13 -20.45 8.18 -15.66
CA GLU A 13 -21.09 7.21 -14.76
C GLU A 13 -20.81 5.78 -15.23
N HIS A 14 -20.47 4.92 -14.27
CA HIS A 14 -20.15 3.53 -14.53
C HIS A 14 -20.94 2.58 -13.63
N ASP A 15 -21.21 1.40 -14.14
CA ASP A 15 -21.69 0.29 -13.33
C ASP A 15 -20.53 -0.21 -12.44
N PRO A 16 -20.72 -0.33 -11.11
CA PRO A 16 -19.71 -0.85 -10.19
C PRO A 16 -19.15 -2.21 -10.57
N VAL A 17 -19.99 -3.11 -11.11
CA VAL A 17 -19.55 -4.45 -11.54
C VAL A 17 -18.61 -4.34 -12.74
N ALA A 18 -18.95 -3.48 -13.72
CA ALA A 18 -18.09 -3.24 -14.87
C ALA A 18 -16.75 -2.57 -14.48
N LEU A 19 -16.77 -1.63 -13.52
CA LEU A 19 -15.54 -1.02 -12.98
C LEU A 19 -14.67 -2.07 -12.28
N LYS A 20 -15.25 -2.95 -11.47
CA LYS A 20 -14.52 -4.02 -10.81
C LYS A 20 -13.87 -4.96 -11.82
N ALA A 21 -14.61 -5.37 -12.88
CA ALA A 21 -14.08 -6.18 -13.96
C ALA A 21 -12.93 -5.48 -14.73
N ASN A 22 -12.93 -4.13 -14.75
CA ASN A 22 -11.85 -3.32 -15.31
C ASN A 22 -10.82 -2.87 -14.24
N LEU A 23 -10.61 -3.66 -13.19
CA LEU A 23 -9.65 -3.41 -12.11
C LEU A 23 -9.84 -2.03 -11.44
N MET A 24 -11.07 -1.55 -11.32
CA MET A 24 -11.39 -0.22 -10.78
C MET A 24 -10.69 0.92 -11.54
N VAL A 25 -10.56 0.81 -12.85
CA VAL A 25 -10.02 1.86 -13.74
C VAL A 25 -11.14 2.39 -14.64
N CYS A 26 -11.26 3.70 -14.73
CA CYS A 26 -12.23 4.34 -15.60
C CYS A 26 -11.94 4.02 -17.09
N PRO A 27 -12.85 3.40 -17.83
CA PRO A 27 -12.60 3.09 -19.23
C PRO A 27 -12.56 4.33 -20.13
N GLY A 28 -13.15 5.45 -19.69
CA GLY A 28 -13.20 6.68 -20.47
C GLY A 28 -11.94 7.55 -20.36
N CYS A 29 -11.32 7.63 -19.17
CA CYS A 29 -10.18 8.53 -18.95
C CYS A 29 -8.97 7.88 -18.27
N GLY A 30 -9.03 6.59 -17.95
CA GLY A 30 -7.93 5.90 -17.30
C GLY A 30 -7.77 6.21 -15.80
N HIS A 31 -8.66 7.00 -15.18
CA HIS A 31 -8.58 7.30 -13.76
C HIS A 31 -8.64 6.01 -12.92
N HIS A 32 -7.69 5.85 -12.00
CA HIS A 32 -7.62 4.73 -11.07
C HIS A 32 -8.44 5.04 -9.81
N PHE A 33 -9.60 4.39 -9.68
CA PHE A 33 -10.37 4.43 -8.44
C PHE A 33 -9.65 3.63 -7.33
N ARG A 34 -10.05 3.82 -6.08
CA ARG A 34 -9.58 2.96 -4.99
C ARG A 34 -9.99 1.52 -5.24
N MET A 35 -9.08 0.60 -4.94
CA MET A 35 -9.29 -0.84 -5.11
C MET A 35 -9.03 -1.54 -3.78
N GLU A 36 -9.95 -2.40 -3.38
CA GLU A 36 -9.85 -3.10 -2.10
C GLU A 36 -8.80 -4.24 -2.15
N PRO A 37 -8.22 -4.60 -1.00
CA PRO A 37 -7.19 -5.63 -0.92
C PRO A 37 -7.58 -6.97 -1.52
N ASN A 38 -8.79 -7.46 -1.28
CA ASN A 38 -9.24 -8.75 -1.83
C ASN A 38 -9.27 -8.76 -3.36
N ASP A 39 -9.73 -7.66 -3.98
CA ASP A 39 -9.75 -7.54 -5.44
C ASP A 39 -8.33 -7.53 -6.03
N ARG A 40 -7.35 -6.97 -5.27
CA ARG A 40 -5.94 -7.01 -5.67
C ARG A 40 -5.35 -8.41 -5.53
N ILE A 41 -5.70 -9.15 -4.47
CA ILE A 41 -5.29 -10.55 -4.28
C ILE A 41 -5.79 -11.39 -5.47
N ASP A 42 -7.07 -11.28 -5.81
CA ASP A 42 -7.69 -12.02 -6.91
C ASP A 42 -7.02 -11.75 -8.25
N TYR A 43 -6.52 -10.54 -8.45
CA TYR A 43 -5.83 -10.14 -9.68
C TYR A 43 -4.36 -10.57 -9.71
N LEU A 44 -3.64 -10.45 -8.59
CA LEU A 44 -2.17 -10.63 -8.52
C LEU A 44 -1.77 -12.08 -8.27
N ALA A 45 -2.39 -12.72 -7.28
CA ALA A 45 -1.98 -14.04 -6.83
C ALA A 45 -2.46 -15.15 -7.77
N ASP A 46 -1.73 -16.25 -7.78
CA ASP A 46 -2.21 -17.46 -8.42
C ASP A 46 -3.44 -17.98 -7.66
N THR A 47 -4.44 -18.47 -8.39
CA THR A 47 -5.71 -18.90 -7.81
C THR A 47 -5.52 -19.87 -6.66
N GLY A 48 -6.07 -19.52 -5.48
CA GLY A 48 -6.02 -20.35 -4.27
C GLY A 48 -4.67 -20.39 -3.54
N SER A 49 -3.67 -19.60 -3.99
CA SER A 49 -2.33 -19.59 -3.36
C SER A 49 -2.23 -18.66 -2.16
N PHE A 50 -3.16 -17.69 -1.99
CA PHE A 50 -3.06 -16.71 -0.92
C PHE A 50 -3.42 -17.30 0.44
N ALA A 51 -2.49 -17.18 1.40
CA ALA A 51 -2.64 -17.58 2.79
C ALA A 51 -2.43 -16.38 3.71
N GLU A 52 -3.54 -15.85 4.27
CA GLU A 52 -3.49 -14.70 5.18
C GLU A 52 -2.88 -15.06 6.53
N PHE A 53 -1.99 -14.20 7.04
CA PHE A 53 -1.50 -14.26 8.41
C PHE A 53 -1.83 -12.98 9.20
N CYS A 54 -1.76 -13.04 10.53
CA CYS A 54 -2.14 -11.93 11.43
C CYS A 54 -3.57 -11.39 11.21
N LYS A 55 -4.48 -12.22 10.71
CA LYS A 55 -5.86 -11.85 10.34
C LYS A 55 -6.63 -11.18 11.46
N ASN A 56 -6.52 -11.68 12.69
CA ASN A 56 -7.33 -11.26 13.83
C ASN A 56 -6.68 -10.16 14.69
N MET A 57 -5.57 -9.59 14.25
CA MET A 57 -4.87 -8.55 14.99
C MET A 57 -5.69 -7.26 14.97
N LYS A 58 -5.91 -6.64 16.15
CA LYS A 58 -6.74 -5.44 16.34
C LYS A 58 -6.03 -4.46 17.26
N SER A 59 -6.27 -3.15 17.08
CA SER A 59 -5.79 -2.13 17.99
C SER A 59 -6.43 -2.27 19.37
N LEU A 60 -5.64 -1.97 20.40
CA LEU A 60 -6.04 -2.02 21.81
C LEU A 60 -6.30 -0.62 22.39
N ASN A 61 -6.49 0.41 21.57
CA ASN A 61 -6.66 1.81 22.01
C ASN A 61 -5.58 2.23 23.03
N PRO A 62 -4.30 2.31 22.62
CA PRO A 62 -3.17 2.37 23.54
C PRO A 62 -3.05 3.66 24.35
N ILE A 63 -3.85 4.67 24.07
CA ILE A 63 -3.88 5.96 24.80
C ILE A 63 -5.28 6.29 25.34
N ASP A 64 -6.20 5.32 25.37
CA ASP A 64 -7.58 5.48 25.85
C ASP A 64 -8.31 6.68 25.20
N MET A 65 -8.13 6.81 23.85
CA MET A 65 -8.76 7.89 23.08
C MET A 65 -10.29 7.68 23.01
N ASP A 66 -11.04 8.66 23.47
CA ASP A 66 -12.50 8.61 23.44
C ASP A 66 -13.06 8.39 22.03
N GLY A 67 -14.04 7.48 21.91
CA GLY A 67 -14.73 7.17 20.66
C GLY A 67 -13.86 6.45 19.61
N TYR A 68 -12.64 5.98 19.97
CA TYR A 68 -11.78 5.29 19.02
C TYR A 68 -12.22 3.84 18.78
N GLU A 69 -12.64 3.15 19.82
CA GLU A 69 -13.11 1.76 19.71
C GLU A 69 -14.38 1.66 18.84
N GLU A 70 -15.30 2.63 18.96
CA GLU A 70 -16.48 2.72 18.11
C GLU A 70 -16.08 2.90 16.64
N LYS A 71 -15.14 3.81 16.34
CA LYS A 71 -14.63 4.05 15.00
C LYS A 71 -13.96 2.80 14.41
N LEU A 72 -13.20 2.06 15.21
CA LEU A 72 -12.60 0.78 14.80
C LEU A 72 -13.68 -0.25 14.48
N SER A 73 -14.71 -0.37 15.34
CA SER A 73 -15.83 -1.27 15.14
C SER A 73 -16.63 -0.94 13.87
N GLU A 74 -16.93 0.33 13.64
CA GLU A 74 -17.61 0.80 12.43
C GLU A 74 -16.78 0.52 11.17
N ALA A 75 -15.48 0.84 11.19
CA ALA A 75 -14.58 0.56 10.08
C ALA A 75 -14.49 -0.94 9.78
N ALA A 76 -14.38 -1.78 10.82
CA ALA A 76 -14.35 -3.23 10.67
C ALA A 76 -15.65 -3.79 10.06
N LYS A 77 -16.82 -3.31 10.51
CA LYS A 77 -18.13 -3.70 9.95
C LYS A 77 -18.27 -3.29 8.50
N LYS A 78 -17.85 -2.06 8.17
CA LYS A 78 -17.94 -1.50 6.82
C LYS A 78 -17.05 -2.22 5.81
N THR A 79 -15.84 -2.58 6.22
CA THR A 79 -14.82 -3.14 5.32
C THR A 79 -14.69 -4.66 5.39
N ASN A 80 -15.30 -5.29 6.39
CA ASN A 80 -15.08 -6.71 6.74
C ASN A 80 -13.59 -7.03 6.97
N MET A 81 -12.84 -6.06 7.49
CA MET A 81 -11.41 -6.19 7.82
C MET A 81 -11.20 -5.96 9.31
N SER A 82 -10.19 -6.57 9.90
CA SER A 82 -9.78 -6.32 11.30
C SER A 82 -8.95 -5.06 11.44
N GLU A 83 -8.26 -4.64 10.37
CA GLU A 83 -7.39 -3.46 10.33
C GLU A 83 -7.14 -3.02 8.87
N ALA A 84 -6.54 -1.85 8.68
CA ALA A 84 -6.33 -1.21 7.38
C ALA A 84 -5.31 -1.91 6.47
N VAL A 85 -4.87 -3.10 6.79
CA VAL A 85 -3.94 -3.89 5.96
C VAL A 85 -4.23 -5.39 6.06
N ILE A 86 -4.20 -6.08 4.92
CA ILE A 86 -4.19 -7.54 4.82
C ILE A 86 -2.76 -7.97 4.50
N THR A 87 -2.26 -9.02 5.18
CA THR A 87 -0.94 -9.58 4.96
C THR A 87 -1.03 -11.08 4.75
N GLY A 88 -0.31 -11.60 3.77
CA GLY A 88 -0.32 -13.02 3.44
C GLY A 88 0.85 -13.44 2.58
N THR A 89 1.05 -14.74 2.46
CA THR A 89 1.94 -15.37 1.48
C THR A 89 1.13 -15.81 0.27
N CYS A 90 1.71 -15.77 -0.91
CA CYS A 90 1.10 -16.33 -2.13
C CYS A 90 2.15 -16.67 -3.16
N THR A 91 1.70 -17.09 -4.34
CA THR A 91 2.56 -17.19 -5.53
C THR A 91 2.05 -16.27 -6.64
N ILE A 92 2.98 -15.78 -7.47
CA ILE A 92 2.71 -15.11 -8.75
C ILE A 92 3.50 -15.89 -9.82
N GLU A 93 2.80 -16.53 -10.75
CA GLU A 93 3.38 -17.52 -11.67
C GLU A 93 4.28 -18.53 -10.95
N LYS A 94 3.78 -19.12 -9.86
CA LYS A 94 4.44 -20.11 -9.00
C LYS A 94 5.68 -19.60 -8.26
N MET A 95 6.03 -18.32 -8.37
CA MET A 95 7.10 -17.69 -7.60
C MET A 95 6.56 -17.21 -6.27
N PRO A 96 7.16 -17.62 -5.13
CA PRO A 96 6.68 -17.24 -3.81
C PRO A 96 6.93 -15.75 -3.54
N VAL A 97 5.94 -15.11 -2.90
CA VAL A 97 6.01 -13.70 -2.47
C VAL A 97 5.23 -13.51 -1.18
N VAL A 98 5.60 -12.49 -0.42
CA VAL A 98 4.77 -11.95 0.67
C VAL A 98 4.04 -10.72 0.15
N LEU A 99 2.74 -10.65 0.40
CA LEU A 99 1.91 -9.47 0.07
C LEU A 99 1.47 -8.75 1.35
N ALA A 100 1.54 -7.42 1.32
CA ALA A 100 0.86 -6.54 2.27
C ALA A 100 0.05 -5.50 1.50
N LEU A 101 -1.26 -5.49 1.70
CA LEU A 101 -2.21 -4.71 0.91
C LEU A 101 -3.02 -3.81 1.83
N MET A 102 -2.78 -2.50 1.76
CA MET A 102 -3.51 -1.51 2.56
C MET A 102 -4.86 -1.17 1.94
N SER A 103 -5.84 -0.86 2.79
CA SER A 103 -7.16 -0.35 2.40
C SER A 103 -7.36 1.06 2.92
N PHE A 104 -7.68 1.99 2.02
CA PHE A 104 -8.07 3.34 2.40
C PHE A 104 -9.47 3.39 3.04
N SER A 105 -10.30 2.40 2.76
CA SER A 105 -11.67 2.32 3.29
C SER A 105 -11.71 2.11 4.81
N PHE A 106 -10.65 1.49 5.38
CA PHE A 106 -10.51 1.37 6.83
C PHE A 106 -9.78 2.60 7.39
N MET A 107 -10.50 3.51 8.00
CA MET A 107 -9.98 4.72 8.67
C MET A 107 -8.95 5.51 7.83
N GLY A 108 -9.21 5.67 6.52
CA GLY A 108 -8.31 6.38 5.61
C GLY A 108 -6.95 5.68 5.39
N GLY A 109 -6.86 4.37 5.61
CA GLY A 109 -5.60 3.63 5.52
C GLY A 109 -4.55 4.08 6.54
N SER A 110 -4.97 4.77 7.61
CA SER A 110 -4.02 5.36 8.57
C SER A 110 -3.21 4.30 9.31
N MET A 111 -1.90 4.56 9.46
CA MET A 111 -0.97 3.66 10.12
C MET A 111 -1.04 3.85 11.64
N GLY A 112 -1.67 2.92 12.34
CA GLY A 112 -1.58 2.72 13.79
C GLY A 112 -0.65 1.57 14.14
N SER A 113 -0.63 1.21 15.42
CA SER A 113 0.22 0.14 16.00
C SER A 113 0.08 -1.18 15.25
N VAL A 114 -1.14 -1.58 14.91
CA VAL A 114 -1.42 -2.86 14.23
C VAL A 114 -1.01 -2.82 12.76
N VAL A 115 -1.25 -1.71 12.05
CA VAL A 115 -0.80 -1.58 10.66
C VAL A 115 0.72 -1.68 10.60
N GLY A 116 1.44 -0.92 11.45
CA GLY A 116 2.89 -0.97 11.50
C GLY A 116 3.42 -2.36 11.87
N GLU A 117 2.76 -3.04 12.83
CA GLU A 117 3.10 -4.42 13.19
C GLU A 117 2.92 -5.38 12.02
N LYS A 118 1.77 -5.35 11.35
CA LYS A 118 1.48 -6.24 10.21
C LYS A 118 2.44 -6.00 9.04
N ILE A 119 2.75 -4.73 8.72
CA ILE A 119 3.73 -4.37 7.69
C ILE A 119 5.13 -4.89 8.06
N SER A 120 5.57 -4.67 9.30
CA SER A 120 6.86 -5.19 9.79
C SER A 120 6.92 -6.72 9.73
N ARG A 121 5.84 -7.40 10.16
CA ARG A 121 5.76 -8.87 10.06
C ARG A 121 5.76 -9.38 8.63
N ALA A 122 5.16 -8.64 7.69
CA ALA A 122 5.22 -9.00 6.28
C ALA A 122 6.67 -8.96 5.75
N MET A 123 7.43 -7.93 6.11
CA MET A 123 8.84 -7.84 5.77
C MET A 123 9.66 -8.96 6.42
N LEU A 124 9.48 -9.19 7.73
CA LEU A 124 10.17 -10.27 8.44
C LEU A 124 9.77 -11.67 7.93
N LYS A 125 8.53 -11.83 7.47
CA LYS A 125 8.09 -13.08 6.81
C LYS A 125 8.80 -13.29 5.47
N GLY A 126 9.00 -12.23 4.68
CA GLY A 126 9.83 -12.28 3.47
C GLY A 126 11.27 -12.69 3.77
N LEU A 127 11.84 -12.18 4.87
CA LEU A 127 13.17 -12.58 5.35
C LEU A 127 13.22 -14.07 5.74
N GLU A 128 12.23 -14.55 6.49
CA GLU A 128 12.10 -15.95 6.93
C GLU A 128 11.96 -16.91 5.73
N GLU A 129 11.06 -16.58 4.80
CA GLU A 129 10.76 -17.39 3.61
C GLU A 129 11.77 -17.18 2.48
N LYS A 130 12.70 -16.23 2.63
CA LYS A 130 13.69 -15.84 1.59
C LYS A 130 13.02 -15.51 0.24
N CYS A 131 11.93 -14.81 0.28
CA CYS A 131 11.17 -14.42 -0.90
C CYS A 131 10.83 -12.91 -0.89
N PRO A 132 10.69 -12.30 -2.09
CA PRO A 132 10.37 -10.88 -2.22
C PRO A 132 9.10 -10.47 -1.47
N VAL A 133 9.09 -9.23 -1.00
CA VAL A 133 7.92 -8.61 -0.36
C VAL A 133 7.35 -7.54 -1.28
N ILE A 134 6.05 -7.57 -1.49
CA ILE A 134 5.31 -6.57 -2.27
C ILE A 134 4.32 -5.87 -1.34
N ILE A 135 4.43 -4.55 -1.21
CA ILE A 135 3.53 -3.76 -0.37
C ILE A 135 2.77 -2.75 -1.22
N TYR A 136 1.45 -2.82 -1.19
CA TYR A 136 0.57 -1.79 -1.74
C TYR A 136 0.23 -0.80 -0.64
N ALA A 137 0.75 0.41 -0.75
CA ALA A 137 0.52 1.49 0.20
C ALA A 137 -0.60 2.42 -0.28
N THR A 138 -1.56 2.67 0.59
CA THR A 138 -2.56 3.74 0.45
C THR A 138 -2.92 4.25 1.83
N SER A 139 -2.72 5.55 2.09
CA SER A 139 -2.86 6.09 3.45
C SER A 139 -2.97 7.60 3.48
N GLY A 140 -3.78 8.09 4.44
CA GLY A 140 -3.76 9.48 4.88
C GLY A 140 -2.62 9.81 5.85
N GLY A 141 -1.82 8.84 6.30
CA GLY A 141 -0.69 9.03 7.20
C GLY A 141 -0.78 8.29 8.53
N ALA A 142 -0.12 8.80 9.57
CA ALA A 142 -0.15 8.23 10.91
C ALA A 142 -1.54 8.36 11.55
N ARG A 143 -1.97 7.35 12.31
CA ARG A 143 -3.28 7.31 12.98
C ARG A 143 -3.29 8.20 14.22
N MET A 144 -3.97 9.33 14.13
CA MET A 144 -4.03 10.34 15.20
C MET A 144 -4.57 9.77 16.52
N GLN A 145 -5.52 8.83 16.45
CA GLN A 145 -6.16 8.20 17.61
C GLN A 145 -5.21 7.34 18.46
N GLU A 146 -4.03 7.01 17.95
CA GLU A 146 -3.02 6.27 18.70
C GLU A 146 -1.82 7.15 19.10
N GLY A 147 -1.89 8.45 18.85
CA GLY A 147 -0.88 9.41 19.28
C GLY A 147 0.54 9.00 18.89
N ILE A 148 1.47 9.03 19.87
CA ILE A 148 2.88 8.70 19.66
C ILE A 148 3.11 7.26 19.17
N PHE A 149 2.23 6.31 19.53
CA PHE A 149 2.36 4.92 19.10
C PHE A 149 2.27 4.78 17.59
N SER A 150 1.47 5.59 16.92
CA SER A 150 1.42 5.60 15.45
C SER A 150 2.69 6.18 14.82
N LEU A 151 3.32 7.19 15.44
CA LEU A 151 4.59 7.73 14.95
C LEU A 151 5.74 6.73 15.14
N MET A 152 5.74 5.97 16.22
CA MET A 152 6.74 4.92 16.47
C MET A 152 6.71 3.79 15.44
N GLN A 153 5.57 3.62 14.72
CA GLN A 153 5.49 2.64 13.63
C GLN A 153 6.39 2.99 12.45
N MET A 154 6.71 4.28 12.25
CA MET A 154 7.64 4.71 11.21
C MET A 154 9.03 4.08 11.44
N ALA A 155 9.56 4.18 12.64
CA ALA A 155 10.85 3.57 13.00
C ALA A 155 10.79 2.04 12.93
N LYS A 156 9.70 1.44 13.40
CA LYS A 156 9.51 -0.01 13.40
C LYS A 156 9.51 -0.60 11.98
N THR A 157 8.76 -0.01 11.07
CA THR A 157 8.70 -0.46 9.67
C THR A 157 10.01 -0.21 8.94
N ALA A 158 10.69 0.93 9.20
CA ALA A 158 12.00 1.21 8.63
C ALA A 158 13.06 0.20 9.11
N SER A 159 13.02 -0.22 10.37
CA SER A 159 13.91 -1.26 10.89
C SER A 159 13.70 -2.61 10.20
N ALA A 160 12.45 -2.99 9.95
CA ALA A 160 12.15 -4.23 9.22
C ALA A 160 12.61 -4.18 7.75
N ALA A 161 12.45 -3.01 7.09
CA ALA A 161 12.98 -2.81 5.73
C ALA A 161 14.51 -2.94 5.70
N ALA A 162 15.22 -2.39 6.68
CA ALA A 162 16.67 -2.53 6.79
C ALA A 162 17.15 -3.98 7.00
N GLU A 163 16.34 -4.84 7.62
CA GLU A 163 16.66 -6.27 7.70
C GLU A 163 16.55 -6.97 6.34
N LEU A 164 15.53 -6.62 5.52
CA LEU A 164 15.41 -7.13 4.16
C LEU A 164 16.61 -6.69 3.30
N ASP A 165 16.97 -5.41 3.35
CA ASP A 165 18.11 -4.85 2.61
C ASP A 165 19.41 -5.59 2.96
N ARG A 166 19.73 -5.76 4.25
CA ARG A 166 20.93 -6.50 4.70
C ARG A 166 20.94 -7.96 4.20
N ALA A 167 19.77 -8.56 4.06
CA ALA A 167 19.63 -9.94 3.59
C ALA A 167 19.60 -10.04 2.05
N GLY A 168 19.52 -8.92 1.34
CA GLY A 168 19.35 -8.88 -0.11
C GLY A 168 17.98 -9.40 -0.56
N ILE A 169 16.96 -9.30 0.27
CA ILE A 169 15.59 -9.71 -0.08
C ILE A 169 14.85 -8.51 -0.67
N PRO A 170 14.37 -8.59 -1.92
CA PRO A 170 13.74 -7.46 -2.59
C PRO A 170 12.44 -7.00 -1.92
N LEU A 171 12.32 -5.67 -1.72
CA LEU A 171 11.13 -4.98 -1.26
C LEU A 171 10.58 -4.13 -2.41
N PHE A 172 9.42 -4.48 -2.94
CA PHE A 172 8.72 -3.72 -3.97
C PHE A 172 7.55 -2.95 -3.37
N LEU A 173 7.53 -1.65 -3.59
CA LEU A 173 6.47 -0.74 -3.14
C LEU A 173 5.57 -0.35 -4.30
N VAL A 174 4.25 -0.37 -4.08
CA VAL A 174 3.26 0.20 -5.00
C VAL A 174 2.50 1.30 -4.28
N LEU A 175 2.71 2.53 -4.73
CA LEU A 175 2.08 3.71 -4.16
C LEU A 175 0.76 3.99 -4.86
N CYS A 176 -0.35 3.87 -4.12
CA CYS A 176 -1.71 4.10 -4.61
C CYS A 176 -2.24 5.46 -4.14
N ASP A 177 -3.36 5.89 -4.71
CA ASP A 177 -4.00 7.17 -4.36
C ASP A 177 -4.89 7.07 -3.11
N PRO A 178 -4.64 7.89 -2.06
CA PRO A 178 -3.41 8.64 -1.78
C PRO A 178 -2.40 7.81 -0.96
N THR A 179 -1.12 8.15 -1.04
CA THR A 179 -0.09 7.68 -0.08
C THR A 179 0.59 8.92 0.52
N THR A 180 0.28 9.23 1.78
CA THR A 180 0.70 10.50 2.40
C THR A 180 1.17 10.35 3.84
N GLY A 181 1.71 11.42 4.41
CA GLY A 181 2.06 11.57 5.82
C GLY A 181 3.13 10.60 6.30
N GLY A 182 2.94 10.06 7.51
CA GLY A 182 3.89 9.13 8.14
C GLY A 182 4.14 7.84 7.36
N VAL A 183 3.21 7.41 6.49
CA VAL A 183 3.41 6.24 5.62
C VAL A 183 4.42 6.55 4.52
N THR A 184 4.28 7.69 3.83
CA THR A 184 5.26 8.14 2.84
C THR A 184 6.61 8.42 3.49
N ALA A 185 6.63 9.06 4.68
CA ALA A 185 7.87 9.37 5.39
C ALA A 185 8.51 8.15 6.09
N SER A 186 8.05 6.94 5.80
CA SER A 186 8.61 5.69 6.35
C SER A 186 8.70 4.61 5.27
N PHE A 187 8.13 3.42 5.51
CA PHE A 187 8.32 2.26 4.66
C PHE A 187 7.96 2.48 3.18
N ALA A 188 6.98 3.35 2.88
CA ALA A 188 6.52 3.53 1.51
C ALA A 188 7.55 4.16 0.55
N MET A 189 8.67 4.70 1.09
CA MET A 189 9.80 5.23 0.32
C MET A 189 11.11 4.46 0.58
N LEU A 190 11.02 3.23 1.11
CA LEU A 190 12.18 2.40 1.44
C LEU A 190 12.25 1.12 0.59
N GLY A 191 11.52 1.07 -0.52
CA GLY A 191 11.57 -0.07 -1.45
C GLY A 191 12.81 -0.03 -2.33
N ASP A 192 13.29 -1.20 -2.74
CA ASP A 192 14.32 -1.34 -3.77
C ASP A 192 13.80 -0.87 -5.13
N ILE A 193 12.50 -1.08 -5.37
CA ILE A 193 11.80 -0.54 -6.53
C ILE A 193 10.46 0.04 -6.05
N THR A 194 10.28 1.33 -6.29
CA THR A 194 9.08 2.08 -5.95
C THR A 194 8.25 2.35 -7.20
N ILE A 195 7.07 1.75 -7.25
CA ILE A 195 6.12 1.82 -8.36
C ILE A 195 4.97 2.74 -7.93
N ALA A 196 4.46 3.60 -8.81
CA ALA A 196 3.25 4.36 -8.55
C ALA A 196 2.11 3.98 -9.50
N GLU A 197 0.87 4.02 -9.02
CA GLU A 197 -0.29 4.01 -9.92
C GLU A 197 -0.41 5.38 -10.59
N PRO A 198 -0.81 5.44 -11.90
CA PRO A 198 -1.00 6.70 -12.61
C PRO A 198 -1.84 7.71 -11.84
N GLY A 199 -1.37 8.94 -11.74
CA GLY A 199 -2.06 10.05 -11.09
C GLY A 199 -2.18 9.96 -9.57
N ALA A 200 -1.59 8.97 -8.90
CA ALA A 200 -1.66 8.82 -7.45
C ALA A 200 -1.08 10.04 -6.73
N LEU A 201 -1.76 10.51 -5.68
CA LEU A 201 -1.27 11.55 -4.79
C LEU A 201 -0.25 10.95 -3.82
N ILE A 202 0.99 11.41 -3.91
CA ILE A 202 2.11 10.90 -3.11
C ILE A 202 2.85 12.09 -2.50
N GLY A 203 2.88 12.18 -1.18
CA GLY A 203 3.55 13.30 -0.51
C GLY A 203 3.46 13.22 1.01
N PHE A 204 4.22 14.08 1.70
CA PHE A 204 4.15 14.12 3.16
C PHE A 204 2.90 14.87 3.62
N ALA A 205 2.83 16.18 3.39
CA ALA A 205 1.64 16.98 3.68
C ALA A 205 0.73 17.06 2.46
N GLY A 206 -0.59 16.91 2.67
CA GLY A 206 -1.56 17.07 1.57
C GLY A 206 -1.51 18.48 0.97
N PRO A 207 -1.92 18.67 -0.31
CA PRO A 207 -1.85 19.96 -1.02
C PRO A 207 -2.45 21.12 -0.25
N ARG A 208 -3.62 20.94 0.38
CA ARG A 208 -4.29 21.98 1.19
C ARG A 208 -3.45 22.48 2.37
N VAL A 209 -2.69 21.58 3.01
CA VAL A 209 -1.81 21.93 4.13
C VAL A 209 -0.62 22.72 3.64
N VAL A 210 -0.04 22.29 2.52
CA VAL A 210 1.11 22.99 1.90
C VAL A 210 0.68 24.39 1.48
N GLU A 211 -0.39 24.53 0.70
CA GLU A 211 -0.92 25.84 0.23
C GLU A 211 -1.27 26.77 1.41
N GLY A 212 -1.92 26.23 2.44
CA GLY A 212 -2.24 26.99 3.66
C GLY A 212 -1.01 27.47 4.42
N THR A 213 0.11 26.75 4.34
CA THR A 213 1.37 27.09 5.01
C THR A 213 2.17 28.11 4.22
N ILE A 214 2.37 27.85 2.90
CA ILE A 214 3.16 28.76 2.06
C ILE A 214 2.37 29.94 1.49
N LYS A 215 1.03 29.92 1.65
CA LYS A 215 0.08 30.93 1.13
C LYS A 215 0.20 31.18 -0.38
N GLN A 216 0.50 30.13 -1.13
CA GLN A 216 0.61 30.13 -2.60
C GLN A 216 -0.10 28.90 -3.16
N SER A 217 -0.65 29.02 -4.37
CA SER A 217 -1.17 27.90 -5.12
C SER A 217 -0.04 26.98 -5.58
N LEU A 218 -0.29 25.66 -5.50
CA LEU A 218 0.69 24.67 -5.96
C LEU A 218 0.64 24.54 -7.48
N PRO A 219 1.78 24.23 -8.14
CA PRO A 219 1.82 23.91 -9.56
C PRO A 219 0.86 22.77 -9.90
N GLU A 220 0.33 22.79 -11.13
CA GLU A 220 -0.47 21.67 -11.63
C GLU A 220 0.33 20.35 -11.58
N GLY A 221 -0.32 19.28 -11.16
CA GLY A 221 0.32 17.97 -11.01
C GLY A 221 1.25 17.82 -9.80
N PHE A 222 1.39 18.84 -8.95
CA PHE A 222 2.22 18.76 -7.76
C PHE A 222 1.83 17.55 -6.87
N GLN A 223 2.84 16.80 -6.42
CA GLN A 223 2.70 15.56 -5.63
C GLN A 223 1.96 14.42 -6.36
N ARG A 224 1.72 14.50 -7.66
CA ARG A 224 1.22 13.35 -8.42
C ARG A 224 2.34 12.36 -8.75
N ALA A 225 1.96 11.14 -9.06
CA ALA A 225 2.91 10.07 -9.41
C ALA A 225 3.92 10.50 -10.47
N GLU A 226 3.44 11.21 -11.51
CA GLU A 226 4.25 11.72 -12.62
C GLU A 226 5.29 12.73 -12.13
N PHE A 227 4.88 13.64 -11.25
CA PHE A 227 5.78 14.61 -10.61
C PHE A 227 6.83 13.90 -9.74
N GLN A 228 6.41 12.91 -8.96
CA GLN A 228 7.33 12.14 -8.10
C GLN A 228 8.34 11.34 -8.91
N GLN A 229 7.93 10.79 -10.06
CA GLN A 229 8.83 10.10 -10.98
C GLN A 229 9.83 11.09 -11.60
N GLU A 230 9.38 12.26 -12.06
CA GLU A 230 10.27 13.32 -12.59
C GLU A 230 11.33 13.75 -11.56
N LYS A 231 10.96 13.80 -10.28
CA LYS A 231 11.86 14.17 -9.17
C LYS A 231 12.69 13.00 -8.61
N GLY A 232 12.55 11.80 -9.16
CA GLY A 232 13.34 10.63 -8.78
C GLY A 232 12.90 9.93 -7.48
N PHE A 233 11.69 10.21 -6.97
CA PHE A 233 11.13 9.54 -5.80
C PHE A 233 10.37 8.26 -6.16
N VAL A 234 10.01 8.07 -7.40
CA VAL A 234 9.32 6.91 -7.95
C VAL A 234 10.10 6.42 -9.16
N ASP A 235 10.43 5.12 -9.19
CA ASP A 235 11.21 4.53 -10.27
C ASP A 235 10.38 4.38 -11.55
N LEU A 236 9.13 3.96 -11.40
CA LEU A 236 8.24 3.78 -12.55
C LEU A 236 6.75 3.95 -12.20
N ILE A 237 5.98 4.38 -13.21
CA ILE A 237 4.53 4.42 -13.14
C ILE A 237 3.98 3.20 -13.89
N CYS A 238 3.09 2.45 -13.25
CA CYS A 238 2.53 1.23 -13.83
C CYS A 238 1.00 1.17 -13.66
N ALA A 239 0.29 1.10 -14.76
CA ALA A 239 -1.17 0.89 -14.74
C ALA A 239 -1.52 -0.50 -14.16
N ARG A 240 -2.64 -0.60 -13.44
CA ARG A 240 -3.04 -1.86 -12.76
C ARG A 240 -3.01 -3.07 -13.65
N LYS A 241 -3.54 -2.95 -14.85
CA LYS A 241 -3.61 -4.07 -15.82
C LYS A 241 -2.24 -4.68 -16.15
N ASP A 242 -1.17 -3.89 -15.98
CA ASP A 242 0.20 -4.28 -16.34
C ASP A 242 1.03 -4.72 -15.12
N GLN A 243 0.53 -4.48 -13.88
CA GLN A 243 1.31 -4.73 -12.64
C GLN A 243 1.64 -6.21 -12.45
N ARG A 244 0.72 -7.15 -12.73
CA ARG A 244 1.03 -8.57 -12.60
C ARG A 244 2.17 -9.00 -13.54
N ALA A 245 2.15 -8.55 -14.78
CA ALA A 245 3.21 -8.83 -15.74
C ALA A 245 4.54 -8.17 -15.36
N LEU A 246 4.50 -6.97 -14.79
CA LEU A 246 5.66 -6.29 -14.23
C LEU A 246 6.28 -7.10 -13.09
N PHE A 247 5.48 -7.54 -12.11
CA PHE A 247 5.99 -8.35 -11.01
C PHE A 247 6.59 -9.65 -11.47
N VAL A 248 6.01 -10.32 -12.46
CA VAL A 248 6.61 -11.52 -13.05
C VAL A 248 8.02 -11.24 -13.58
N LYS A 249 8.24 -10.11 -14.24
CA LYS A 249 9.58 -9.70 -14.71
C LYS A 249 10.53 -9.40 -13.56
N LEU A 250 10.08 -8.64 -12.57
CA LEU A 250 10.87 -8.28 -11.39
C LEU A 250 11.25 -9.52 -10.58
N LEU A 251 10.33 -10.41 -10.32
CA LEU A 251 10.57 -11.65 -9.59
C LEU A 251 11.58 -12.54 -10.32
N LYS A 252 11.47 -12.66 -11.64
CA LYS A 252 12.45 -13.41 -12.44
C LYS A 252 13.84 -12.76 -12.41
N ALA A 253 13.93 -11.44 -12.49
CA ALA A 253 15.19 -10.71 -12.46
C ALA A 253 15.91 -10.84 -11.11
N HIS A 254 15.16 -10.99 -10.02
CA HIS A 254 15.71 -11.13 -8.65
C HIS A 254 15.72 -12.60 -8.17
N ALA A 255 15.37 -13.56 -9.02
CA ALA A 255 15.45 -14.98 -8.68
C ALA A 255 16.90 -15.37 -8.40
N GLY A 256 17.21 -15.79 -7.18
CA GLY A 256 18.55 -16.21 -6.75
C GLY A 256 19.36 -15.17 -5.97
N VAL A 257 18.90 -13.92 -5.81
CA VAL A 257 19.63 -12.89 -5.07
C VAL A 257 19.77 -13.26 -3.58
N GLY A 258 18.76 -13.83 -2.94
CA GLY A 258 18.82 -14.28 -1.55
C GLY A 258 19.64 -15.57 -1.29
N ALA A 259 20.03 -16.30 -2.35
CA ALA A 259 20.77 -17.57 -2.21
C ALA A 259 22.30 -17.38 -2.13
N GLN A 260 22.84 -16.22 -2.52
CA GLN A 260 24.30 -16.04 -2.64
C GLN A 260 24.99 -15.41 -1.42
N ASN A 261 24.24 -14.79 -0.49
CA ASN A 261 24.85 -14.10 0.66
C ASN A 261 25.06 -14.97 1.92
N GLY A 262 24.87 -16.28 1.85
CA GLY A 262 25.15 -17.23 2.94
C GLY A 262 26.61 -17.65 3.10
N GLY A 263 27.56 -17.04 2.41
CA GLY A 263 28.93 -17.50 2.27
C GLY A 263 30.06 -16.51 2.52
N ALA A 264 29.86 -15.50 3.40
CA ALA A 264 31.01 -14.75 3.93
C ALA A 264 30.86 -14.59 5.43
N LYS A 265 31.59 -15.42 6.18
CA LYS A 265 31.90 -15.23 7.60
C LYS A 265 33.01 -14.22 7.74
#